data_08d1dc88c20af041c337fc30a1a972ef
#
_entry.id   08d1dc88c20af041c337fc30a1a972ef
#
_cell.length_a   1.000
_cell.length_b   1.000
_cell.length_c   1.000
_cell.angle_alpha   90.00
_cell.angle_beta   90.00
_cell.angle_gamma   90.00
#
_symmetry.space_group_name_H-M   'P 1'
#
loop_
_entity.id
_entity.type
_entity.pdbx_description
1 polymer ?
#
loop_
_entity_poly.entity_id
_entity_poly.type
_entity_poly.pdbx_seq_one_letter_code
_entity_poly.pdbx_strand_id
1 'polypeptide(L)'
;MKYLIVGLGNIGEEYRNTRHNIGFMVLDALAKASNIVFKDGRYGATASLSVKGRQLLLLKPSTYMNLSGNAVRYWMQQEKIPLENVLIVVDDLALPFGSLRLKGKGSDAGHNGLKHIAATIGTQNYARLRFGIGNDFPKGGQVDFVLGHFNEADMRLMPERLEMAAEIIKSFCLAGLNITMNQFNNK
;
A
#
# COMPACT_ATOMS: atom_id res chain seq x y z
N MET A 1 10.85 7.52 16.31
CA MET A 1 11.07 6.86 15.02
C MET A 1 10.01 7.26 14.01
N LYS A 2 10.43 7.49 12.78
CA LYS A 2 9.54 7.82 11.68
C LYS A 2 9.42 6.65 10.72
N TYR A 3 8.22 6.45 10.21
CA TYR A 3 7.89 5.41 9.23
C TYR A 3 7.21 6.05 8.03
N LEU A 4 7.46 5.49 6.85
CA LEU A 4 6.78 5.90 5.62
C LEU A 4 5.89 4.76 5.16
N ILE A 5 4.58 5.02 5.15
CA ILE A 5 3.58 4.06 4.71
C ILE A 5 3.02 4.54 3.38
N VAL A 6 3.30 3.82 2.33
CA VAL A 6 2.95 4.22 0.95
C VAL A 6 1.84 3.33 0.43
N GLY A 7 0.70 3.92 0.10
CA GLY A 7 -0.37 3.21 -0.58
C GLY A 7 -0.32 3.51 -2.07
N LEU A 8 -0.14 2.49 -2.90
CA LEU A 8 -0.03 2.68 -4.34
C LEU A 8 -1.40 2.79 -5.01
N GLY A 9 -1.46 3.63 -6.02
CA GLY A 9 -2.66 3.84 -6.82
C GLY A 9 -2.40 4.87 -7.92
N ASN A 10 -3.40 5.10 -8.74
CA ASN A 10 -3.39 6.13 -9.77
C ASN A 10 -4.29 7.28 -9.35
N ILE A 11 -3.84 8.52 -9.60
CA ILE A 11 -4.66 9.70 -9.36
C ILE A 11 -5.73 9.84 -10.45
N GLY A 12 -6.81 10.50 -10.10
CA GLY A 12 -7.91 10.77 -11.02
C GLY A 12 -9.18 10.07 -10.59
N GLU A 13 -10.31 10.72 -10.81
CA GLU A 13 -11.61 10.20 -10.40
C GLU A 13 -11.93 8.87 -11.11
N GLU A 14 -11.44 8.68 -12.34
CA GLU A 14 -11.65 7.47 -13.12
C GLU A 14 -11.01 6.22 -12.50
N TYR A 15 -10.01 6.40 -11.63
CA TYR A 15 -9.32 5.29 -10.96
C TYR A 15 -9.82 5.05 -9.54
N ARG A 16 -10.69 5.90 -9.05
CA ARG A 16 -11.17 5.84 -7.67
C ARG A 16 -11.83 4.50 -7.38
N ASN A 17 -11.42 3.87 -6.28
CA ASN A 17 -11.95 2.59 -5.80
C ASN A 17 -11.78 1.43 -6.78
N THR A 18 -10.86 1.55 -7.73
CA THR A 18 -10.48 0.41 -8.56
C THR A 18 -9.59 -0.55 -7.76
N ARG A 19 -9.47 -1.78 -8.26
CA ARG A 19 -8.61 -2.79 -7.60
C ARG A 19 -7.17 -2.32 -7.48
N HIS A 20 -6.67 -1.65 -8.51
CA HIS A 20 -5.29 -1.14 -8.53
C HIS A 20 -5.07 -0.02 -7.51
N ASN A 21 -6.14 0.59 -7.02
CA ASN A 21 -6.09 1.66 -6.02
C ASN A 21 -6.36 1.18 -4.60
N ILE A 22 -6.27 -0.14 -4.35
CA ILE A 22 -6.51 -0.65 -2.99
C ILE A 22 -5.54 -0.03 -1.97
N GLY A 23 -4.31 0.29 -2.38
CA GLY A 23 -3.36 0.97 -1.50
C GLY A 23 -3.89 2.33 -1.04
N PHE A 24 -4.50 3.10 -1.93
CA PHE A 24 -5.14 4.37 -1.56
C PHE A 24 -6.31 4.13 -0.60
N MET A 25 -7.12 3.10 -0.86
CA MET A 25 -8.28 2.80 -0.01
C MET A 25 -7.85 2.44 1.41
N VAL A 26 -6.78 1.67 1.57
CA VAL A 26 -6.25 1.30 2.88
C VAL A 26 -5.80 2.55 3.65
N LEU A 27 -5.04 3.42 3.02
CA LEU A 27 -4.56 4.65 3.68
C LEU A 27 -5.70 5.62 3.97
N ASP A 28 -6.68 5.74 3.08
CA ASP A 28 -7.85 6.59 3.31
C ASP A 28 -8.66 6.09 4.51
N ALA A 29 -8.84 4.78 4.64
CA ALA A 29 -9.54 4.20 5.78
C ALA A 29 -8.78 4.44 7.09
N LEU A 30 -7.46 4.28 7.08
CA LEU A 30 -6.62 4.55 8.25
C LEU A 30 -6.68 6.02 8.65
N ALA A 31 -6.60 6.93 7.68
CA ALA A 31 -6.66 8.36 7.94
C ALA A 31 -8.03 8.75 8.52
N LYS A 32 -9.11 8.24 7.96
CA LYS A 32 -10.47 8.52 8.44
C LYS A 32 -10.65 8.03 9.86
N ALA A 33 -10.23 6.81 10.17
CA ALA A 33 -10.32 6.24 11.51
C ALA A 33 -9.48 7.01 12.53
N SER A 34 -8.43 7.70 12.10
CA SER A 34 -7.51 8.45 12.94
C SER A 34 -7.82 9.95 12.99
N ASN A 35 -8.89 10.40 12.33
CA ASN A 35 -9.29 11.82 12.23
C ASN A 35 -8.19 12.72 11.66
N ILE A 36 -7.45 12.24 10.68
CA ILE A 36 -6.47 13.02 9.96
C ILE A 36 -6.86 13.12 8.49
N VAL A 37 -6.36 14.15 7.81
CA VAL A 37 -6.66 14.38 6.40
C VAL A 37 -5.38 14.48 5.60
N PHE A 38 -5.44 14.05 4.34
CA PHE A 38 -4.33 14.18 3.42
C PHE A 38 -4.22 15.60 2.89
N LYS A 39 -2.98 16.05 2.73
CA LYS A 39 -2.66 17.35 2.12
C LYS A 39 -1.82 17.10 0.89
N ASP A 40 -2.09 17.83 -0.19
CA ASP A 40 -1.30 17.74 -1.40
C ASP A 40 0.13 18.20 -1.13
N GLY A 41 1.07 17.47 -1.70
CA GLY A 41 2.48 17.77 -1.59
C GLY A 41 3.21 17.32 -2.82
N ARG A 42 4.55 17.41 -2.79
CA ARG A 42 5.35 17.02 -3.93
C ARG A 42 5.28 15.50 -4.13
N TYR A 43 4.98 15.08 -5.33
CA TYR A 43 4.84 13.68 -5.75
C TYR A 43 3.72 12.91 -5.07
N GLY A 44 2.92 13.55 -4.20
CA GLY A 44 1.81 12.83 -3.58
C GLY A 44 1.15 13.59 -2.45
N ALA A 45 0.03 13.06 -1.99
CA ALA A 45 -0.68 13.55 -0.82
C ALA A 45 -0.16 12.84 0.43
N THR A 46 0.00 13.58 1.52
CA THR A 46 0.52 13.03 2.77
C THR A 46 -0.40 13.35 3.95
N ALA A 47 -0.33 12.49 4.96
CA ALA A 47 -0.99 12.69 6.24
C ALA A 47 -0.08 12.13 7.34
N SER A 48 -0.04 12.78 8.47
CA SER A 48 0.80 12.36 9.61
C SER A 48 -0.04 11.76 10.71
N LEU A 49 0.39 10.62 11.22
CA LEU A 49 -0.28 9.86 12.27
C LEU A 49 0.73 9.51 13.36
N SER A 50 0.37 9.76 14.62
CA SER A 50 1.18 9.34 15.76
C SER A 50 0.56 8.11 16.40
N VAL A 51 1.36 7.04 16.56
CA VAL A 51 0.91 5.80 17.18
C VAL A 51 1.94 5.41 18.24
N LYS A 52 1.57 5.55 19.51
CA LYS A 52 2.41 5.15 20.66
C LYS A 52 3.86 5.63 20.52
N GLY A 53 4.05 6.89 20.20
CA GLY A 53 5.36 7.51 20.08
C GLY A 53 6.04 7.34 18.72
N ARG A 54 5.47 6.58 17.80
CA ARG A 54 5.97 6.46 16.43
C ARG A 54 5.24 7.46 15.54
N GLN A 55 5.98 8.06 14.62
CA GLN A 55 5.43 8.97 13.62
C GLN A 55 5.28 8.23 12.30
N LEU A 56 4.05 8.08 11.83
CA LEU A 56 3.76 7.47 10.55
C LEU A 56 3.42 8.56 9.54
N LEU A 57 4.20 8.64 8.48
CA LEU A 57 3.86 9.49 7.34
C LEU A 57 3.16 8.62 6.30
N LEU A 58 1.88 8.89 6.08
CA LEU A 58 1.10 8.20 5.07
C LEU A 58 1.26 8.94 3.76
N LEU A 59 1.57 8.22 2.68
CA LEU A 59 1.82 8.80 1.36
C LEU A 59 0.96 8.09 0.31
N LYS A 60 0.15 8.88 -0.40
CA LYS A 60 -0.54 8.43 -1.62
C LYS A 60 0.16 9.12 -2.79
N PRO A 61 1.01 8.40 -3.56
CA PRO A 61 1.69 9.02 -4.69
C PRO A 61 0.73 9.64 -5.70
N SER A 62 1.04 10.84 -6.18
CA SER A 62 0.28 11.49 -7.25
C SER A 62 0.90 11.28 -8.62
N THR A 63 1.97 10.50 -8.68
CA THR A 63 2.51 9.97 -9.92
C THR A 63 1.55 8.90 -10.45
N TYR A 64 1.68 8.57 -11.74
CA TYR A 64 1.03 7.35 -12.20
C TYR A 64 1.76 6.14 -11.62
N MET A 65 1.08 4.98 -11.61
CA MET A 65 1.58 3.78 -10.96
C MET A 65 3.01 3.43 -11.39
N ASN A 66 3.33 3.53 -12.66
CA ASN A 66 4.65 3.21 -13.19
C ASN A 66 5.76 4.20 -12.81
N LEU A 67 5.43 5.25 -12.06
CA LEU A 67 6.39 6.23 -11.57
C LEU A 67 6.39 6.33 -10.03
N SER A 68 5.82 5.35 -9.36
CA SER A 68 5.66 5.35 -7.90
C SER A 68 6.98 5.52 -7.14
N GLY A 69 8.08 5.01 -7.69
CA GLY A 69 9.39 5.12 -7.04
C GLY A 69 9.87 6.55 -6.84
N ASN A 70 9.46 7.47 -7.71
CA ASN A 70 9.84 8.89 -7.56
C ASN A 70 9.31 9.48 -6.25
N ALA A 71 8.05 9.15 -5.92
CA ALA A 71 7.44 9.62 -4.68
C ALA A 71 8.10 8.97 -3.47
N VAL A 72 8.33 7.67 -3.52
CA VAL A 72 8.93 6.93 -2.40
C VAL A 72 10.32 7.47 -2.10
N ARG A 73 11.17 7.61 -3.13
CA ARG A 73 12.53 8.11 -2.95
C ARG A 73 12.54 9.53 -2.38
N TYR A 74 11.69 10.41 -2.94
CA TYR A 74 11.63 11.80 -2.49
C TYR A 74 11.29 11.89 -1.00
N TRP A 75 10.23 11.20 -0.57
CA TRP A 75 9.77 11.32 0.81
C TRP A 75 10.68 10.60 1.81
N MET A 76 11.34 9.50 1.41
CA MET A 76 12.38 8.88 2.23
C MET A 76 13.52 9.86 2.51
N GLN A 77 13.98 10.55 1.47
CA GLN A 77 15.09 11.51 1.60
C GLN A 77 14.66 12.76 2.37
N GLN A 78 13.50 13.31 2.03
CA GLN A 78 12.99 14.53 2.65
C GLN A 78 12.78 14.37 4.15
N GLU A 79 12.22 13.24 4.56
CA GLU A 79 11.89 12.96 5.97
C GLU A 79 12.96 12.13 6.68
N LYS A 80 14.04 11.79 5.99
CA LYS A 80 15.16 11.00 6.54
C LYS A 80 14.70 9.68 7.14
N ILE A 81 13.85 8.96 6.39
CA ILE A 81 13.32 7.68 6.82
C ILE A 81 14.16 6.56 6.21
N PRO A 82 14.72 5.66 7.04
CA PRO A 82 15.51 4.54 6.52
C PRO A 82 14.62 3.52 5.83
N LEU A 83 15.18 2.76 4.90
CA LEU A 83 14.44 1.80 4.09
C LEU A 83 13.71 0.76 4.96
N GLU A 84 14.29 0.35 6.07
CA GLU A 84 13.66 -0.61 6.99
C GLU A 84 12.38 -0.10 7.64
N ASN A 85 12.14 1.21 7.59
CA ASN A 85 10.92 1.84 8.11
C ASN A 85 9.93 2.22 7.02
N VAL A 86 10.10 1.70 5.81
CA VAL A 86 9.20 1.93 4.69
C VAL A 86 8.33 0.70 4.47
N LEU A 87 7.03 0.92 4.32
CA LEU A 87 6.06 -0.14 4.01
C LEU A 87 5.23 0.29 2.81
N ILE A 88 5.20 -0.55 1.79
CA ILE A 88 4.42 -0.31 0.56
C ILE A 88 3.15 -1.18 0.61
N VAL A 89 1.99 -0.55 0.46
CA VAL A 89 0.70 -1.26 0.41
C VAL A 89 0.26 -1.35 -1.05
N VAL A 90 0.01 -2.56 -1.52
CA VAL A 90 -0.13 -2.84 -2.95
C VAL A 90 -1.14 -3.95 -3.21
N ASP A 91 -1.81 -3.88 -4.37
CA ASP A 91 -2.69 -4.93 -4.85
C ASP A 91 -1.90 -6.14 -5.35
N ASP A 92 -2.46 -7.35 -5.17
CA ASP A 92 -1.80 -8.59 -5.57
C ASP A 92 -2.79 -9.55 -6.24
N LEU A 93 -2.55 -9.84 -7.52
CA LEU A 93 -3.36 -10.76 -8.30
C LEU A 93 -3.19 -12.22 -7.88
N ALA A 94 -2.07 -12.57 -7.25
CA ALA A 94 -1.77 -13.94 -6.86
C ALA A 94 -2.52 -14.38 -5.60
N LEU A 95 -3.13 -13.45 -4.89
CA LEU A 95 -3.86 -13.74 -3.66
C LEU A 95 -5.37 -13.56 -3.87
N PRO A 96 -6.21 -14.43 -3.29
CA PRO A 96 -7.64 -14.23 -3.34
C PRO A 96 -8.03 -12.92 -2.66
N PHE A 97 -9.21 -12.39 -3.01
CA PHE A 97 -9.66 -11.14 -2.45
C PHE A 97 -9.60 -11.13 -0.92
N GLY A 98 -9.03 -10.06 -0.38
CA GLY A 98 -9.00 -9.82 1.06
C GLY A 98 -7.90 -10.55 1.81
N SER A 99 -7.16 -11.43 1.15
CA SER A 99 -5.98 -12.05 1.75
C SER A 99 -4.90 -10.99 1.93
N LEU A 100 -4.30 -10.95 3.12
CA LEU A 100 -3.28 -9.96 3.47
C LEU A 100 -1.97 -10.65 3.79
N ARG A 101 -0.91 -10.27 3.07
CA ARG A 101 0.41 -10.84 3.26
C ARG A 101 1.46 -9.77 3.37
N LEU A 102 2.19 -9.78 4.47
CA LEU A 102 3.33 -8.89 4.68
C LEU A 102 4.61 -9.65 4.33
N LYS A 103 5.47 -9.02 3.52
CA LYS A 103 6.78 -9.57 3.17
C LYS A 103 7.84 -8.48 3.24
N GLY A 104 9.07 -8.86 3.60
CA GLY A 104 10.19 -7.93 3.70
C GLY A 104 11.02 -7.81 2.44
N LYS A 105 10.79 -8.70 1.47
CA LYS A 105 11.52 -8.72 0.20
C LYS A 105 10.76 -9.54 -0.82
N GLY A 106 11.16 -9.49 -2.05
CA GLY A 106 10.59 -10.33 -3.10
C GLY A 106 10.51 -9.62 -4.44
N SER A 107 10.14 -10.37 -5.48
CA SER A 107 9.98 -9.81 -6.82
C SER A 107 8.77 -8.90 -6.89
N ASP A 108 8.70 -8.10 -7.96
CA ASP A 108 7.56 -7.21 -8.20
C ASP A 108 6.32 -7.96 -8.71
N ALA A 109 6.45 -9.24 -9.07
CA ALA A 109 5.36 -10.07 -9.60
C ALA A 109 4.64 -9.42 -10.79
N GLY A 110 5.35 -8.60 -11.56
CA GLY A 110 4.80 -7.88 -12.71
C GLY A 110 4.05 -6.61 -12.36
N HIS A 111 4.00 -6.22 -11.08
CA HIS A 111 3.33 -4.99 -10.66
C HIS A 111 4.19 -3.78 -11.02
N ASN A 112 3.66 -2.88 -11.85
CA ASN A 112 4.43 -1.77 -12.39
C ASN A 112 4.93 -0.79 -11.32
N GLY A 113 4.14 -0.57 -10.26
CA GLY A 113 4.54 0.27 -9.16
C GLY A 113 5.73 -0.29 -8.40
N LEU A 114 5.68 -1.57 -8.04
CA LEU A 114 6.79 -2.24 -7.35
C LEU A 114 8.03 -2.31 -8.22
N LYS A 115 7.86 -2.54 -9.52
CA LYS A 115 8.97 -2.56 -10.48
C LYS A 115 9.71 -1.22 -10.48
N HIS A 116 8.97 -0.13 -10.56
CA HIS A 116 9.58 1.20 -10.58
C HIS A 116 10.23 1.56 -9.24
N ILE A 117 9.60 1.19 -8.12
CA ILE A 117 10.19 1.41 -6.79
C ILE A 117 11.54 0.70 -6.71
N ALA A 118 11.60 -0.59 -7.06
CA ALA A 118 12.85 -1.34 -7.00
C ALA A 118 13.94 -0.74 -7.89
N ALA A 119 13.58 -0.30 -9.09
CA ALA A 119 14.52 0.35 -10.01
C ALA A 119 15.03 1.70 -9.46
N THR A 120 14.16 2.45 -8.79
CA THR A 120 14.47 3.80 -8.31
C THR A 120 15.30 3.78 -7.02
N ILE A 121 14.97 2.91 -6.07
CA ILE A 121 15.71 2.81 -4.81
C ILE A 121 16.84 1.78 -4.86
N GLY A 122 16.92 0.99 -5.94
CA GLY A 122 18.04 0.08 -6.18
C GLY A 122 17.98 -1.26 -5.49
N THR A 123 16.82 -1.67 -4.96
CA THR A 123 16.69 -2.96 -4.28
C THR A 123 15.24 -3.44 -4.26
N GLN A 124 15.06 -4.75 -4.16
CA GLN A 124 13.77 -5.38 -3.91
C GLN A 124 13.57 -5.71 -2.42
N ASN A 125 14.52 -5.36 -1.57
CA ASN A 125 14.49 -5.66 -0.14
C ASN A 125 13.82 -4.51 0.64
N TYR A 126 12.51 -4.40 0.51
CA TYR A 126 11.70 -3.46 1.28
C TYR A 126 10.38 -4.14 1.67
N ALA A 127 9.81 -3.72 2.78
CA ALA A 127 8.57 -4.30 3.28
C ALA A 127 7.39 -3.93 2.38
N ARG A 128 6.52 -4.90 2.11
CA ARG A 128 5.30 -4.68 1.36
C ARG A 128 4.16 -5.47 1.96
N LEU A 129 3.02 -4.81 2.07
CA LEU A 129 1.76 -5.44 2.45
C LEU A 129 0.97 -5.70 1.17
N ARG A 130 0.80 -6.96 0.84
CA ARG A 130 0.07 -7.39 -0.35
C ARG A 130 -1.39 -7.61 0.00
N PHE A 131 -2.26 -6.84 -0.65
CA PHE A 131 -3.70 -6.98 -0.48
C PHE A 131 -4.23 -7.76 -1.68
N GLY A 132 -4.73 -8.97 -1.45
CA GLY A 132 -5.24 -9.82 -2.51
C GLY A 132 -6.47 -9.23 -3.19
N ILE A 133 -6.46 -9.23 -4.51
CA ILE A 133 -7.59 -8.76 -5.32
C ILE A 133 -8.18 -9.86 -6.21
N GLY A 134 -7.55 -11.05 -6.19
CA GLY A 134 -7.95 -12.16 -7.04
C GLY A 134 -7.48 -11.98 -8.48
N ASN A 135 -7.84 -12.93 -9.33
CA ASN A 135 -7.41 -12.94 -10.72
C ASN A 135 -8.47 -13.51 -11.66
N ASP A 136 -9.74 -13.29 -11.35
CA ASP A 136 -10.85 -13.78 -12.14
C ASP A 136 -11.06 -12.92 -13.40
N PHE A 137 -10.21 -13.14 -14.39
CA PHE A 137 -10.29 -12.46 -15.68
C PHE A 137 -9.78 -13.36 -16.80
N PRO A 138 -10.27 -13.16 -18.04
CA PRO A 138 -9.80 -13.94 -19.17
C PRO A 138 -8.37 -13.57 -19.57
N LYS A 139 -7.69 -14.45 -20.29
CA LYS A 139 -6.36 -14.20 -20.81
C LYS A 139 -6.30 -12.87 -21.55
N GLY A 140 -5.34 -12.03 -21.21
CA GLY A 140 -5.20 -10.69 -21.77
C GLY A 140 -6.07 -9.63 -21.10
N GLY A 141 -6.89 -10.01 -20.11
CA GLY A 141 -7.79 -9.09 -19.42
C GLY A 141 -7.22 -8.48 -18.14
N GLN A 142 -5.92 -8.63 -17.87
CA GLN A 142 -5.33 -8.18 -16.61
C GLN A 142 -5.46 -6.67 -16.40
N VAL A 143 -5.19 -5.85 -17.42
CA VAL A 143 -5.27 -4.40 -17.31
C VAL A 143 -6.67 -3.96 -16.95
N ASP A 144 -7.67 -4.48 -17.68
CA ASP A 144 -9.06 -4.15 -17.42
C ASP A 144 -9.50 -4.60 -16.03
N PHE A 145 -9.02 -5.75 -15.57
CA PHE A 145 -9.35 -6.26 -14.25
C PHE A 145 -8.82 -5.35 -13.13
N VAL A 146 -7.55 -4.99 -13.17
CA VAL A 146 -6.96 -4.17 -12.10
C VAL A 146 -7.52 -2.74 -12.10
N LEU A 147 -7.90 -2.23 -13.26
CA LEU A 147 -8.52 -0.91 -13.39
C LEU A 147 -10.04 -0.96 -13.20
N GLY A 148 -10.60 -2.15 -12.98
CA GLY A 148 -12.02 -2.33 -12.70
C GLY A 148 -12.33 -2.20 -11.22
N HIS A 149 -13.62 -2.08 -10.91
CA HIS A 149 -14.09 -1.95 -9.53
C HIS A 149 -14.29 -3.34 -8.91
N PHE A 150 -14.21 -3.38 -7.57
CA PHE A 150 -14.52 -4.58 -6.81
C PHE A 150 -16.00 -4.94 -7.00
N ASN A 151 -16.28 -6.24 -7.03
CA ASN A 151 -17.67 -6.69 -7.13
C ASN A 151 -18.40 -6.46 -5.79
N GLU A 152 -19.72 -6.71 -5.80
CA GLU A 152 -20.57 -6.45 -4.64
C GLU A 152 -20.18 -7.32 -3.44
N ALA A 153 -19.85 -8.60 -3.68
CA ALA A 153 -19.44 -9.51 -2.63
C ALA A 153 -18.16 -9.04 -1.95
N ASP A 154 -17.17 -8.60 -2.75
CA ASP A 154 -15.92 -8.06 -2.24
C ASP A 154 -16.15 -6.78 -1.43
N MET A 155 -17.03 -5.91 -1.91
CA MET A 155 -17.32 -4.64 -1.22
C MET A 155 -18.01 -4.84 0.12
N ARG A 156 -18.76 -5.91 0.29
CA ARG A 156 -19.35 -6.24 1.60
C ARG A 156 -18.30 -6.57 2.65
N LEU A 157 -17.19 -7.20 2.23
CA LEU A 157 -16.10 -7.59 3.11
C LEU A 157 -15.06 -6.48 3.26
N MET A 158 -15.10 -5.47 2.42
CA MET A 158 -14.06 -4.45 2.35
C MET A 158 -13.82 -3.72 3.68
N PRO A 159 -14.84 -3.26 4.42
CA PRO A 159 -14.58 -2.51 5.65
C PRO A 159 -13.73 -3.30 6.66
N GLU A 160 -14.03 -4.58 6.85
CA GLU A 160 -13.28 -5.43 7.77
C GLU A 160 -11.86 -5.69 7.28
N ARG A 161 -11.69 -5.88 5.95
CA ARG A 161 -10.36 -6.10 5.37
C ARG A 161 -9.49 -4.85 5.43
N LEU A 162 -10.07 -3.68 5.26
CA LEU A 162 -9.35 -2.41 5.42
C LEU A 162 -8.93 -2.19 6.87
N GLU A 163 -9.80 -2.54 7.81
CA GLU A 163 -9.48 -2.46 9.24
C GLU A 163 -8.33 -3.40 9.60
N MET A 164 -8.34 -4.62 9.09
CA MET A 164 -7.25 -5.58 9.31
C MET A 164 -5.93 -5.06 8.70
N ALA A 165 -5.98 -4.49 7.51
CA ALA A 165 -4.80 -3.89 6.90
C ALA A 165 -4.22 -2.78 7.79
N ALA A 166 -5.07 -1.94 8.37
CA ALA A 166 -4.64 -0.89 9.28
C ALA A 166 -3.96 -1.47 10.53
N GLU A 167 -4.48 -2.57 11.08
CA GLU A 167 -3.87 -3.25 12.22
C GLU A 167 -2.47 -3.78 11.87
N ILE A 168 -2.31 -4.35 10.68
CA ILE A 168 -1.01 -4.84 10.22
C ILE A 168 -0.01 -3.68 10.09
N ILE A 169 -0.43 -2.55 9.53
CA ILE A 169 0.41 -1.35 9.41
C ILE A 169 0.89 -0.89 10.79
N LYS A 170 -0.01 -0.78 11.76
CA LYS A 170 0.34 -0.36 13.11
C LYS A 170 1.29 -1.36 13.77
N SER A 171 1.03 -2.65 13.63
CA SER A 171 1.89 -3.70 14.17
C SER A 171 3.29 -3.65 13.57
N PHE A 172 3.40 -3.42 12.26
CA PHE A 172 4.69 -3.26 11.60
C PHE A 172 5.51 -2.15 12.27
N CYS A 173 4.90 -1.01 12.55
CA CYS A 173 5.57 0.12 13.18
C CYS A 173 5.90 -0.11 14.65
N LEU A 174 5.07 -0.88 15.36
CA LEU A 174 5.24 -1.08 16.81
C LEU A 174 6.06 -2.32 17.16
N ALA A 175 5.88 -3.41 16.43
CA ALA A 175 6.48 -4.70 16.75
C ALA A 175 7.51 -5.18 15.72
N GLY A 176 7.56 -4.56 14.55
CA GLY A 176 8.50 -4.91 13.50
C GLY A 176 7.98 -5.95 12.53
N LEU A 177 8.76 -6.17 11.47
CA LEU A 177 8.39 -7.01 10.34
C LEU A 177 8.13 -8.47 10.76
N ASN A 178 9.07 -9.09 11.46
CA ASN A 178 9.01 -10.53 11.73
C ASN A 178 7.85 -10.90 12.64
N ILE A 179 7.65 -10.16 13.72
CA ILE A 179 6.53 -10.40 14.66
C ILE A 179 5.20 -10.21 13.93
N THR A 180 5.09 -9.16 13.13
CA THR A 180 3.87 -8.86 12.39
C THR A 180 3.56 -9.96 11.36
N MET A 181 4.57 -10.44 10.63
CA MET A 181 4.38 -11.55 9.68
C MET A 181 3.88 -12.80 10.40
N ASN A 182 4.47 -13.15 11.53
CA ASN A 182 4.08 -14.34 12.28
C ASN A 182 2.65 -14.23 12.81
N GLN A 183 2.25 -13.05 13.22
CA GLN A 183 0.94 -12.81 13.82
C GLN A 183 -0.19 -12.74 12.78
N PHE A 184 0.07 -12.17 11.62
CA PHE A 184 -0.99 -11.80 10.67
C PHE A 184 -1.01 -12.58 9.35
N ASN A 185 0.12 -13.13 8.87
CA ASN A 185 0.19 -13.68 7.51
C ASN A 185 -0.73 -14.87 7.23
N ASN A 186 -1.22 -15.56 8.23
CA ASN A 186 -2.11 -16.70 8.05
C ASN A 186 -3.52 -16.43 8.58
N LYS A 187 -3.87 -15.18 8.66
CA LYS A 187 -5.18 -14.74 9.17
C LYS A 187 -5.93 -13.99 8.08
#